data_fd307819fdd380e7194b1c4d8d5f0194
#
_entry.id   fd307819fdd380e7194b1c4d8d5f0194
#
_cell.length_a   1.000
_cell.length_b   1.000
_cell.length_c   1.000
_cell.angle_alpha   90.00
_cell.angle_beta   90.00
_cell.angle_gamma   90.00
#
_symmetry.space_group_name_H-M   'P 1'
#
loop_
_entity.id
_entity.type
_entity.pdbx_description
1 polymer ?
#
loop_
_entity_poly.entity_id
_entity_poly.type
_entity_poly.pdbx_seq_one_letter_code
_entity_poly.pdbx_strand_id
1 'polypeptide(L)'
;VVLLGERPAEDGTDHVGIDNVRAAREATEHLLSRGRRRIAVVGGMVRGRQGTDRLRTDGYREALAAAGVPFDADLVVPVDAYHWRDGARAAAALMDRKARPDALLCLNDHLALGALRALYERGSAVPGDLDVVGFDDIEASRFSVPSLTTVAPDKREIARVAVSLLLERIEGADSGPMPPVRDHSVGHRLVVRESTGG
;
A
#
# COMPACT_ATOMS: atom_id res chain seq x y z
N VAL A 1 11.43 -4.56 22.36
CA VAL A 1 10.86 -4.90 21.04
C VAL A 1 10.58 -3.63 20.29
N VAL A 2 10.85 -3.64 18.98
CA VAL A 2 10.49 -2.55 18.03
C VAL A 2 9.68 -3.19 16.91
N LEU A 3 8.50 -2.64 16.64
CA LEU A 3 7.64 -3.08 15.55
C LEU A 3 7.93 -2.31 14.28
N LEU A 4 7.88 -2.99 13.13
CA LEU A 4 8.13 -2.40 11.82
C LEU A 4 6.89 -2.52 10.92
N GLY A 5 6.52 -1.40 10.30
CA GLY A 5 5.47 -1.36 9.28
C GLY A 5 4.05 -1.47 9.83
N GLU A 6 3.59 -2.67 10.13
CA GLU A 6 2.26 -2.85 10.73
C GLU A 6 2.24 -2.45 12.20
N ARG A 7 1.16 -1.75 12.60
CA ARG A 7 0.94 -1.34 13.97
C ARG A 7 -0.21 -2.14 14.58
N PRO A 8 0.05 -3.02 15.57
CA PRO A 8 -1.00 -3.60 16.40
C PRO A 8 -1.69 -2.50 17.22
N ALA A 9 -2.99 -2.60 17.38
CA ALA A 9 -3.81 -1.55 18.01
C ALA A 9 -3.52 -1.32 19.52
N GLU A 10 -2.70 -2.12 20.20
CA GLU A 10 -2.65 -2.21 21.67
C GLU A 10 -1.26 -2.56 22.21
N ASP A 11 -0.19 -1.91 21.86
CA ASP A 11 1.01 -2.29 22.59
C ASP A 11 1.95 -1.13 22.89
N GLY A 12 2.36 -1.10 24.11
CA GLY A 12 3.38 -0.22 24.59
C GLY A 12 4.77 -0.48 23.97
N THR A 13 4.87 -0.79 22.68
CA THR A 13 6.14 -1.03 21.96
C THR A 13 6.48 0.10 21.01
N ASP A 14 7.78 0.37 20.85
CA ASP A 14 8.24 1.32 19.82
C ASP A 14 7.83 0.83 18.44
N HIS A 15 7.45 1.76 17.60
CA HIS A 15 7.05 1.49 16.21
C HIS A 15 7.82 2.40 15.24
N VAL A 16 8.20 1.82 14.11
CA VAL A 16 8.80 2.54 12.99
C VAL A 16 8.09 2.17 11.70
N GLY A 17 7.51 3.14 11.03
CA GLY A 17 6.79 2.92 9.78
C GLY A 17 6.73 4.17 8.92
N ILE A 18 5.85 4.16 7.93
CA ILE A 18 5.54 5.34 7.10
C ILE A 18 4.16 5.88 7.48
N ASP A 19 3.88 7.12 7.08
CA ASP A 19 2.51 7.64 7.08
C ASP A 19 1.69 6.93 5.98
N ASN A 20 0.98 5.87 6.36
CA ASN A 20 0.21 5.03 5.45
C ASN A 20 -0.98 5.77 4.82
N VAL A 21 -1.60 6.70 5.55
CA VAL A 21 -2.71 7.53 5.03
C VAL A 21 -2.19 8.43 3.93
N ARG A 22 -1.13 9.18 4.21
CA ARG A 22 -0.50 10.08 3.24
C ARG A 22 0.01 9.33 2.02
N ALA A 23 0.68 8.19 2.22
CA ALA A 23 1.25 7.38 1.14
C ALA A 23 0.16 6.86 0.17
N ALA A 24 -0.95 6.35 0.71
CA ALA A 24 -2.07 5.88 -0.09
C ALA A 24 -2.82 7.03 -0.77
N ARG A 25 -2.92 8.19 -0.11
CA ARG A 25 -3.48 9.40 -0.72
C ARG A 25 -2.65 9.82 -1.92
N GLU A 26 -1.32 9.97 -1.79
CA GLU A 26 -0.43 10.35 -2.90
C GLU A 26 -0.49 9.34 -4.06
N ALA A 27 -0.54 8.04 -3.78
CA ALA A 27 -0.70 7.01 -4.80
C ALA A 27 -2.05 7.13 -5.56
N THR A 28 -3.13 7.43 -4.83
CA THR A 28 -4.47 7.63 -5.43
C THR A 28 -4.52 8.93 -6.22
N GLU A 29 -3.96 10.02 -5.71
CA GLU A 29 -3.85 11.30 -6.42
C GLU A 29 -3.10 11.15 -7.74
N HIS A 30 -2.05 10.32 -7.78
CA HIS A 30 -1.36 9.99 -9.02
C HIS A 30 -2.31 9.32 -10.03
N LEU A 31 -3.08 8.31 -9.64
CA LEU A 31 -4.05 7.66 -10.53
C LEU A 31 -5.12 8.65 -11.01
N LEU A 32 -5.63 9.50 -10.12
CA LEU A 32 -6.61 10.54 -10.45
C LEU A 32 -6.04 11.58 -11.44
N SER A 33 -4.78 11.98 -11.28
CA SER A 33 -4.10 12.92 -12.20
C SER A 33 -3.95 12.36 -13.61
N ARG A 34 -3.91 11.03 -13.74
CA ARG A 34 -3.90 10.31 -15.01
C ARG A 34 -5.29 10.16 -15.66
N GLY A 35 -6.31 10.74 -15.03
CA GLY A 35 -7.70 10.69 -15.52
C GLY A 35 -8.49 9.46 -15.04
N ARG A 36 -7.90 8.59 -14.18
CA ARG A 36 -8.62 7.45 -13.65
C ARG A 36 -9.66 7.89 -12.64
N ARG A 37 -10.85 7.28 -12.67
CA ARG A 37 -12.00 7.68 -11.84
C ARG A 37 -12.67 6.53 -11.12
N ARG A 38 -12.48 5.31 -11.61
CA ARG A 38 -13.05 4.09 -11.01
C ARG A 38 -11.94 3.21 -10.47
N ILE A 39 -11.27 3.70 -9.42
CA ILE A 39 -10.10 3.07 -8.83
C ILE A 39 -10.57 2.00 -7.82
N ALA A 40 -10.13 0.75 -7.99
CA ALA A 40 -10.36 -0.29 -6.99
C ALA A 40 -9.16 -0.45 -6.07
N VAL A 41 -9.42 -0.72 -4.78
CA VAL A 41 -8.39 -1.03 -3.78
C VAL A 41 -8.35 -2.52 -3.51
N VAL A 42 -7.22 -3.17 -3.76
CA VAL A 42 -7.01 -4.60 -3.51
C VAL A 42 -6.22 -4.78 -2.21
N GLY A 43 -6.80 -5.50 -1.27
CA GLY A 43 -6.27 -5.66 0.10
C GLY A 43 -6.82 -4.63 1.08
N GLY A 44 -7.76 -3.78 0.65
CA GLY A 44 -8.34 -2.73 1.49
C GLY A 44 -9.41 -3.23 2.44
N MET A 45 -9.71 -2.42 3.46
CA MET A 45 -10.74 -2.71 4.45
C MET A 45 -11.59 -1.47 4.76
N VAL A 46 -12.91 -1.61 4.59
CA VAL A 46 -13.87 -0.52 4.88
C VAL A 46 -14.23 -0.45 6.37
N ARG A 47 -14.28 -1.61 7.04
CA ARG A 47 -14.64 -1.76 8.47
C ARG A 47 -13.70 -2.75 9.13
N GLY A 48 -13.47 -2.62 10.44
CA GLY A 48 -12.61 -3.52 11.20
C GLY A 48 -11.65 -2.79 12.13
N ARG A 49 -10.66 -3.52 12.68
CA ARG A 49 -9.60 -2.95 13.53
C ARG A 49 -8.74 -1.98 12.71
N GLN A 50 -8.09 -1.03 13.39
CA GLN A 50 -7.09 -0.19 12.75
C GLN A 50 -5.83 -1.01 12.46
N GLY A 51 -5.56 -1.20 11.17
CA GLY A 51 -4.36 -1.82 10.63
C GLY A 51 -3.87 -0.99 9.44
N THR A 52 -2.77 -1.40 8.85
CA THR A 52 -2.18 -0.74 7.68
C THR A 52 -3.13 -0.71 6.49
N ASP A 53 -3.92 -1.77 6.31
CA ASP A 53 -4.97 -1.91 5.31
C ASP A 53 -6.06 -0.83 5.45
N ARG A 54 -6.47 -0.57 6.69
CA ARG A 54 -7.45 0.48 6.99
C ARG A 54 -6.87 1.87 6.76
N LEU A 55 -5.67 2.15 7.25
CA LEU A 55 -5.00 3.45 7.07
C LEU A 55 -4.80 3.77 5.58
N ARG A 56 -4.37 2.80 4.77
CA ARG A 56 -4.24 2.97 3.32
C ARG A 56 -5.59 3.16 2.64
N THR A 57 -6.64 2.48 3.09
CA THR A 57 -8.01 2.70 2.58
C THR A 57 -8.54 4.09 2.95
N ASP A 58 -8.22 4.60 4.13
CA ASP A 58 -8.62 5.96 4.53
C ASP A 58 -7.92 7.02 3.66
N GLY A 59 -6.61 6.88 3.37
CA GLY A 59 -5.90 7.77 2.44
C GLY A 59 -6.47 7.74 1.01
N TYR A 60 -6.84 6.57 0.52
CA TYR A 60 -7.58 6.45 -0.75
C TYR A 60 -8.89 7.24 -0.72
N ARG A 61 -9.69 7.13 0.36
CA ARG A 61 -10.96 7.87 0.50
C ARG A 61 -10.76 9.36 0.54
N GLU A 62 -9.73 9.83 1.25
CA GLU A 62 -9.38 11.26 1.30
C GLU A 62 -9.05 11.81 -0.10
N ALA A 63 -8.26 11.10 -0.89
CA ALA A 63 -7.92 11.50 -2.26
C ALA A 63 -9.15 11.57 -3.17
N LEU A 64 -10.04 10.58 -3.11
CA LEU A 64 -11.30 10.60 -3.86
C LEU A 64 -12.17 11.81 -3.47
N ALA A 65 -12.33 12.04 -2.17
CA ALA A 65 -13.13 13.16 -1.66
C ALA A 65 -12.57 14.51 -2.13
N ALA A 66 -11.25 14.70 -2.05
CA ALA A 66 -10.58 15.91 -2.53
C ALA A 66 -10.77 16.15 -4.04
N ALA A 67 -10.87 15.07 -4.83
CA ALA A 67 -11.10 15.12 -6.27
C ALA A 67 -12.59 15.16 -6.68
N GLY A 68 -13.51 15.16 -5.71
CA GLY A 68 -14.95 15.11 -5.97
C GLY A 68 -15.43 13.80 -6.59
N VAL A 69 -14.68 12.70 -6.42
CA VAL A 69 -15.04 11.36 -6.90
C VAL A 69 -15.79 10.61 -5.79
N PRO A 70 -17.01 10.11 -6.03
CA PRO A 70 -17.75 9.36 -5.03
C PRO A 70 -17.04 8.10 -4.60
N PHE A 71 -16.98 7.85 -3.28
CA PHE A 71 -16.48 6.60 -2.73
C PHE A 71 -17.46 5.46 -2.98
N ASP A 72 -16.98 4.37 -3.55
CA ASP A 72 -17.74 3.14 -3.79
C ASP A 72 -17.13 2.00 -2.95
N ALA A 73 -17.85 1.53 -1.93
CA ALA A 73 -17.37 0.48 -1.04
C ALA A 73 -17.16 -0.86 -1.78
N ASP A 74 -17.88 -1.10 -2.88
CA ASP A 74 -17.74 -2.30 -3.67
C ASP A 74 -16.39 -2.37 -4.44
N LEU A 75 -15.70 -1.23 -4.57
CA LEU A 75 -14.35 -1.17 -5.14
C LEU A 75 -13.25 -1.43 -4.10
N VAL A 76 -13.58 -1.59 -2.83
CA VAL A 76 -12.63 -2.00 -1.79
C VAL A 76 -12.74 -3.51 -1.60
N VAL A 77 -11.73 -4.24 -2.07
CA VAL A 77 -11.72 -5.71 -2.10
C VAL A 77 -10.79 -6.23 -1.01
N PRO A 78 -11.34 -6.80 0.08
CA PRO A 78 -10.51 -7.44 1.11
C PRO A 78 -9.88 -8.73 0.57
N VAL A 79 -8.76 -9.12 1.18
CA VAL A 79 -8.04 -10.36 0.87
C VAL A 79 -7.73 -11.12 2.15
N ASP A 80 -7.59 -12.45 2.06
CA ASP A 80 -7.28 -13.30 3.22
C ASP A 80 -5.79 -13.25 3.58
N ALA A 81 -4.94 -13.16 2.55
CA ALA A 81 -3.50 -12.99 2.69
C ALA A 81 -2.99 -11.99 1.63
N TYR A 82 -1.84 -11.39 1.87
CA TYR A 82 -1.25 -10.38 0.98
C TYR A 82 -0.29 -11.03 -0.03
N HIS A 83 -0.72 -12.12 -0.68
CA HIS A 83 0.07 -12.89 -1.65
C HIS A 83 -0.37 -12.69 -3.10
N TRP A 84 0.47 -13.09 -4.03
CA TRP A 84 0.23 -12.97 -5.47
C TRP A 84 -1.10 -13.59 -5.91
N ARG A 85 -1.44 -14.76 -5.36
CA ARG A 85 -2.70 -15.46 -5.68
C ARG A 85 -3.94 -14.65 -5.32
N ASP A 86 -3.89 -13.91 -4.21
CA ASP A 86 -5.01 -13.07 -3.77
C ASP A 86 -5.18 -11.87 -4.68
N GLY A 87 -4.06 -11.24 -5.08
CA GLY A 87 -4.06 -10.16 -6.07
C GLY A 87 -4.62 -10.60 -7.42
N ALA A 88 -4.19 -11.77 -7.90
CA ALA A 88 -4.69 -12.34 -9.16
C ALA A 88 -6.21 -12.63 -9.08
N ARG A 89 -6.67 -13.26 -8.00
CA ARG A 89 -8.08 -13.57 -7.77
C ARG A 89 -8.94 -12.31 -7.69
N ALA A 90 -8.48 -11.30 -6.95
CA ALA A 90 -9.19 -10.04 -6.79
C ALA A 90 -9.29 -9.28 -8.12
N ALA A 91 -8.20 -9.15 -8.86
CA ALA A 91 -8.20 -8.50 -10.17
C ALA A 91 -9.11 -9.23 -11.16
N ALA A 92 -9.05 -10.57 -11.20
CA ALA A 92 -9.93 -11.37 -12.02
C ALA A 92 -11.41 -11.08 -11.74
N ALA A 93 -11.80 -11.12 -10.46
CA ALA A 93 -13.19 -10.88 -10.05
C ALA A 93 -13.64 -9.44 -10.35
N LEU A 94 -12.75 -8.45 -10.23
CA LEU A 94 -13.03 -7.06 -10.58
C LEU A 94 -13.27 -6.89 -12.08
N MET A 95 -12.48 -7.57 -12.92
CA MET A 95 -12.61 -7.50 -14.38
C MET A 95 -13.84 -8.24 -14.92
N ASP A 96 -14.42 -9.16 -14.16
CA ASP A 96 -15.66 -9.86 -14.52
C ASP A 96 -16.94 -9.03 -14.20
N ARG A 97 -16.80 -7.88 -13.52
CA ARG A 97 -17.93 -6.99 -13.21
C ARG A 97 -18.39 -6.20 -14.46
N LYS A 98 -19.69 -5.85 -14.51
CA LYS A 98 -20.21 -4.97 -15.58
C LYS A 98 -19.52 -3.60 -15.61
N ALA A 99 -19.34 -3.01 -14.43
CA ALA A 99 -18.63 -1.75 -14.27
C ALA A 99 -17.20 -2.07 -13.77
N ARG A 100 -16.27 -2.19 -14.71
CA ARG A 100 -14.86 -2.50 -14.41
C ARG A 100 -14.15 -1.29 -13.84
N PRO A 101 -13.16 -1.49 -12.95
CA PRO A 101 -12.25 -0.41 -12.57
C PRO A 101 -11.38 0.01 -13.76
N ASP A 102 -10.94 1.25 -13.75
CA ASP A 102 -9.95 1.82 -14.67
C ASP A 102 -8.55 1.95 -14.02
N ALA A 103 -8.45 1.62 -12.73
CA ALA A 103 -7.17 1.48 -12.04
C ALA A 103 -7.29 0.54 -10.83
N LEU A 104 -6.15 -0.05 -10.43
CA LEU A 104 -5.99 -0.82 -9.20
C LEU A 104 -4.93 -0.18 -8.31
N LEU A 105 -5.31 0.14 -7.08
CA LEU A 105 -4.41 0.42 -5.97
C LEU A 105 -4.28 -0.86 -5.14
N CYS A 106 -3.16 -1.55 -5.26
CA CYS A 106 -2.88 -2.77 -4.51
C CYS A 106 -2.09 -2.40 -3.25
N LEU A 107 -2.53 -2.88 -2.08
CA LEU A 107 -1.94 -2.46 -0.81
C LEU A 107 -0.56 -3.08 -0.49
N ASN A 108 -0.04 -3.94 -1.38
CA ASN A 108 1.38 -4.29 -1.46
C ASN A 108 1.75 -4.73 -2.89
N ASP A 109 3.04 -4.86 -3.16
CA ASP A 109 3.54 -5.24 -4.48
C ASP A 109 3.24 -6.70 -4.85
N HIS A 110 3.15 -7.61 -3.89
CA HIS A 110 2.75 -8.99 -4.18
C HIS A 110 1.32 -9.06 -4.75
N LEU A 111 0.38 -8.30 -4.18
CA LEU A 111 -0.97 -8.18 -4.72
C LEU A 111 -0.95 -7.57 -6.12
N ALA A 112 -0.16 -6.50 -6.31
CA ALA A 112 -0.06 -5.82 -7.60
C ALA A 112 0.52 -6.73 -8.71
N LEU A 113 1.59 -7.47 -8.42
CA LEU A 113 2.19 -8.41 -9.35
C LEU A 113 1.23 -9.56 -9.70
N GLY A 114 0.48 -10.06 -8.71
CA GLY A 114 -0.59 -11.02 -8.95
C GLY A 114 -1.69 -10.47 -9.85
N ALA A 115 -2.10 -9.22 -9.60
CA ALA A 115 -3.08 -8.52 -10.43
C ALA A 115 -2.59 -8.34 -11.87
N LEU A 116 -1.34 -7.89 -12.08
CA LEU A 116 -0.72 -7.77 -13.40
C LEU A 116 -0.76 -9.10 -14.16
N ARG A 117 -0.46 -10.22 -13.48
CA ARG A 117 -0.53 -11.55 -14.10
C ARG A 117 -1.94 -11.89 -14.58
N ALA A 118 -2.96 -11.69 -13.75
CA ALA A 118 -4.35 -11.97 -14.09
C ALA A 118 -4.88 -11.07 -15.22
N LEU A 119 -4.45 -9.81 -15.26
CA LEU A 119 -4.78 -8.85 -16.31
C LEU A 119 -4.15 -9.27 -17.64
N TYR A 120 -2.87 -9.67 -17.63
CA TYR A 120 -2.19 -10.19 -18.81
C TYR A 120 -2.89 -11.42 -19.39
N GLU A 121 -3.28 -12.39 -18.55
CA GLU A 121 -4.00 -13.61 -18.98
C GLU A 121 -5.38 -13.30 -19.60
N ARG A 122 -5.96 -12.15 -19.28
CA ARG A 122 -7.22 -11.65 -19.86
C ARG A 122 -7.03 -10.75 -21.08
N GLY A 123 -5.80 -10.49 -21.49
CA GLY A 123 -5.49 -9.60 -22.60
C GLY A 123 -5.77 -8.11 -22.28
N SER A 124 -5.88 -7.74 -21.00
CA SER A 124 -6.05 -6.34 -20.61
C SER A 124 -4.71 -5.62 -20.65
N ALA A 125 -4.66 -4.50 -21.36
CA ALA A 125 -3.44 -3.70 -21.47
C ALA A 125 -3.21 -2.87 -20.20
N VAL A 126 -2.01 -2.98 -19.63
CA VAL A 126 -1.53 -2.10 -18.54
C VAL A 126 -0.31 -1.35 -19.09
N PRO A 127 -0.34 -0.01 -19.14
CA PRO A 127 -1.33 0.92 -18.61
C PRO A 127 -2.49 1.30 -19.58
N GLY A 128 -2.68 0.67 -20.70
CA GLY A 128 -3.68 1.06 -21.71
C GLY A 128 -5.11 1.08 -21.19
N ASP A 129 -5.65 -0.10 -20.84
CA ASP A 129 -7.03 -0.24 -20.35
C ASP A 129 -7.18 0.20 -18.91
N LEU A 130 -6.16 -0.07 -18.07
CA LEU A 130 -6.15 0.33 -16.66
C LEU A 130 -4.71 0.53 -16.14
N ASP A 131 -4.60 1.31 -15.07
CA ASP A 131 -3.35 1.52 -14.36
C ASP A 131 -3.25 0.61 -13.13
N VAL A 132 -2.02 0.24 -12.73
CA VAL A 132 -1.78 -0.54 -11.51
C VAL A 132 -0.70 0.13 -10.67
N VAL A 133 -1.00 0.33 -9.38
CA VAL A 133 -0.05 0.86 -8.39
C VAL A 133 0.06 -0.13 -7.23
N GLY A 134 1.28 -0.37 -6.75
CA GLY A 134 1.60 -1.20 -5.59
C GLY A 134 2.13 -0.40 -4.41
N PHE A 135 2.60 -1.14 -3.40
CA PHE A 135 3.31 -0.66 -2.21
C PHE A 135 4.50 -1.57 -1.93
N ASP A 136 5.60 -1.00 -1.41
CA ASP A 136 6.82 -1.58 -0.85
C ASP A 136 8.08 -1.49 -1.73
N ASP A 137 7.97 -1.27 -3.04
CA ASP A 137 9.11 -1.26 -3.99
C ASP A 137 10.02 -2.47 -3.78
N ILE A 138 9.44 -3.68 -3.87
CA ILE A 138 10.23 -4.91 -3.85
C ILE A 138 11.00 -5.08 -5.16
N GLU A 139 12.05 -5.88 -5.16
CA GLU A 139 12.91 -6.05 -6.34
C GLU A 139 12.11 -6.52 -7.58
N ALA A 140 11.19 -7.48 -7.39
CA ALA A 140 10.36 -8.01 -8.47
C ALA A 140 9.51 -6.94 -9.19
N SER A 141 9.17 -5.84 -8.53
CA SER A 141 8.40 -4.73 -9.11
C SER A 141 9.12 -4.01 -10.25
N ARG A 142 10.46 -4.06 -10.26
CA ARG A 142 11.30 -3.48 -11.32
C ARG A 142 11.39 -4.37 -12.55
N PHE A 143 11.24 -5.67 -12.36
CA PHE A 143 11.43 -6.69 -13.39
C PHE A 143 10.11 -7.27 -13.92
N SER A 144 8.96 -6.82 -13.39
CA SER A 144 7.67 -7.15 -13.97
C SER A 144 7.47 -6.50 -15.33
N VAL A 145 6.57 -7.05 -16.15
CA VAL A 145 6.19 -6.48 -17.46
C VAL A 145 4.68 -6.26 -17.44
N PRO A 146 4.24 -4.99 -17.43
CA PRO A 146 5.02 -3.75 -17.25
C PRO A 146 5.69 -3.66 -15.89
N SER A 147 6.77 -2.87 -15.77
CA SER A 147 7.40 -2.56 -14.48
C SER A 147 6.44 -1.77 -13.60
N LEU A 148 6.37 -2.10 -12.30
CA LEU A 148 5.33 -1.66 -11.39
C LEU A 148 5.62 -0.29 -10.77
N THR A 149 4.70 0.66 -10.95
CA THR A 149 4.60 1.89 -10.15
C THR A 149 4.23 1.52 -8.73
N THR A 150 4.96 2.04 -7.74
CA THR A 150 4.78 1.63 -6.34
C THR A 150 5.19 2.70 -5.36
N VAL A 151 4.59 2.69 -4.17
CA VAL A 151 5.07 3.48 -3.04
C VAL A 151 6.31 2.81 -2.46
N ALA A 152 7.41 3.53 -2.40
CA ALA A 152 8.69 3.08 -1.85
C ALA A 152 8.95 3.69 -0.47
N PRO A 153 8.78 2.95 0.64
CA PRO A 153 9.25 3.36 1.95
C PRO A 153 10.78 3.54 1.98
N ASP A 154 11.28 4.47 2.79
CA ASP A 154 12.72 4.53 3.06
C ASP A 154 13.15 3.39 4.00
N LYS A 155 13.35 2.21 3.41
CA LYS A 155 13.72 0.99 4.13
C LYS A 155 15.04 1.13 4.89
N ARG A 156 15.98 1.94 4.38
CA ARG A 156 17.26 2.17 5.05
C ARG A 156 17.05 2.97 6.33
N GLU A 157 16.25 4.02 6.25
CA GLU A 157 15.93 4.84 7.41
C GLU A 157 15.08 4.06 8.43
N ILE A 158 14.11 3.24 7.99
CA ILE A 158 13.36 2.33 8.87
C ILE A 158 14.34 1.44 9.64
N ALA A 159 15.27 0.77 8.96
CA ALA A 159 16.24 -0.11 9.59
C ALA A 159 17.15 0.65 10.57
N ARG A 160 17.65 1.82 10.17
CA ARG A 160 18.52 2.64 11.00
C ARG A 160 17.85 3.07 12.31
N VAL A 161 16.62 3.61 12.19
CA VAL A 161 15.84 4.07 13.34
C VAL A 161 15.47 2.91 14.25
N ALA A 162 15.03 1.78 13.69
CA ALA A 162 14.66 0.60 14.47
C ALA A 162 15.83 0.05 15.30
N VAL A 163 17.00 -0.02 14.69
CA VAL A 163 18.22 -0.48 15.39
C VAL A 163 18.60 0.51 16.51
N SER A 164 18.57 1.83 16.25
CA SER A 164 18.85 2.85 17.28
C SER A 164 17.89 2.72 18.47
N LEU A 165 16.59 2.59 18.20
CA LEU A 165 15.57 2.43 19.25
C LEU A 165 15.81 1.15 20.08
N LEU A 166 16.18 0.06 19.40
CA LEU A 166 16.44 -1.21 20.07
C LEU A 166 17.67 -1.11 20.99
N LEU A 167 18.78 -0.52 20.51
CA LEU A 167 20.00 -0.32 21.30
C LEU A 167 19.74 0.57 22.52
N GLU A 168 19.03 1.69 22.36
CA GLU A 168 18.64 2.56 23.48
C GLU A 168 17.82 1.82 24.55
N ARG A 169 16.94 0.89 24.13
CA ARG A 169 16.17 0.05 25.06
C ARG A 169 17.05 -0.95 25.81
N ILE A 170 18.05 -1.51 25.14
CA ILE A 170 18.99 -2.47 25.76
C ILE A 170 19.87 -1.73 26.77
N GLU A 171 20.47 -0.61 26.39
CA GLU A 171 21.35 0.18 27.26
C GLU A 171 20.61 0.82 28.44
N GLY A 172 19.35 1.25 28.20
CA GLY A 172 18.49 1.84 29.23
C GLY A 172 17.94 0.84 30.24
N ALA A 173 17.91 -0.45 29.92
CA ALA A 173 17.36 -1.48 30.82
C ALA A 173 18.09 -1.59 32.13
N ASP A 174 19.39 -1.28 32.18
CA ASP A 174 20.23 -1.34 33.38
C ASP A 174 20.38 0.02 34.06
N SER A 175 19.82 1.10 33.49
CA SER A 175 20.18 2.49 33.90
C SER A 175 19.04 3.29 34.54
N GLY A 176 17.83 2.72 34.72
CA GLY A 176 16.70 3.43 35.34
C GLY A 176 15.34 3.18 34.66
N PRO A 177 14.38 4.08 34.84
CA PRO A 177 13.05 3.90 34.23
C PRO A 177 13.12 3.86 32.70
N MET A 178 12.42 2.89 32.10
CA MET A 178 12.36 2.74 30.65
C MET A 178 11.85 4.01 29.96
N PRO A 179 12.47 4.45 28.86
CA PRO A 179 11.99 5.60 28.10
C PRO A 179 10.57 5.36 27.56
N PRO A 180 9.77 6.43 27.38
CA PRO A 180 8.42 6.31 26.83
C PRO A 180 8.44 5.65 25.45
N VAL A 181 7.31 5.01 25.13
CA VAL A 181 7.08 4.40 23.82
C VAL A 181 7.06 5.46 22.73
N ARG A 182 7.72 5.18 21.61
CA ARG A 182 7.84 6.10 20.49
C ARG A 182 7.21 5.51 19.23
N ASP A 183 6.48 6.36 18.50
CA ASP A 183 5.98 6.10 17.15
C ASP A 183 6.77 6.97 16.18
N HIS A 184 7.58 6.34 15.31
CA HIS A 184 8.48 7.04 14.41
C HIS A 184 8.05 6.84 12.96
N SER A 185 7.65 7.94 12.31
CA SER A 185 7.30 7.94 10.90
C SER A 185 8.51 8.33 10.05
N VAL A 186 8.87 7.50 9.08
CA VAL A 186 9.92 7.78 8.10
C VAL A 186 9.32 8.20 6.75
N GLY A 187 10.18 8.73 5.86
CA GLY A 187 9.78 9.15 4.52
C GLY A 187 9.39 7.99 3.60
N HIS A 188 8.61 8.33 2.57
CA HIS A 188 8.31 7.47 1.42
C HIS A 188 8.33 8.32 0.14
N ARG A 189 8.29 7.64 -1.01
CA ARG A 189 8.12 8.29 -2.31
C ARG A 189 7.32 7.38 -3.24
N LEU A 190 6.58 7.98 -4.18
CA LEU A 190 6.01 7.24 -5.29
C LEU A 190 7.08 7.06 -6.38
N VAL A 191 7.32 5.81 -6.77
CA VAL A 191 8.21 5.46 -7.88
C VAL A 191 7.36 5.14 -9.09
N VAL A 192 7.27 6.08 -10.02
CA VAL A 192 6.47 5.94 -11.24
C VAL A 192 7.24 5.08 -12.24
N ARG A 193 6.54 4.07 -12.83
CA ARG A 193 7.05 3.12 -13.82
C ARG A 193 6.00 2.84 -14.90
N GLU A 194 6.25 1.84 -15.75
CA GLU A 194 5.43 1.53 -16.92
C GLU A 194 3.98 1.20 -16.60
N SER A 195 3.66 0.61 -15.44
CA SER A 195 2.28 0.23 -15.09
C SER A 195 1.32 1.42 -14.92
N THR A 196 1.85 2.64 -14.93
CA THR A 196 1.09 3.90 -15.02
C THR A 196 1.67 4.83 -16.10
N GLY A 197 2.39 4.30 -17.11
CA GLY A 197 2.88 5.06 -18.26
C GLY A 197 4.02 6.03 -17.94
N GLY A 198 4.89 5.66 -17.00
CA GLY A 198 6.17 6.33 -16.69
C GLY A 198 7.31 5.77 -17.52
#